data_bf5e8478b140c96217f06d9e91b15359
#
_entry.id   bf5e8478b140c96217f06d9e91b15359
#
_cell.length_a   1.000
_cell.length_b   1.000
_cell.length_c   1.000
_cell.angle_alpha   90.00
_cell.angle_beta   90.00
_cell.angle_gamma   90.00
#
_symmetry.space_group_name_H-M   'P 1'
#
loop_
_entity.id
_entity.type
_entity.pdbx_description
1 polymer ?
#
loop_
_entity_poly.entity_id
_entity_poly.type
_entity_poly.pdbx_seq_one_letter_code
_entity_poly.pdbx_strand_id
1 'polypeptide(L)'
;VFNPSYYRQCACREDVIGDDDKPVLNDDGKPKRRLVGAGCPKLKQKSHGRWYFYFELEAGEGGERQRVRRGGFATKDAAQAKAAEVYRESVDGTDVLSNATVKEDLDAWLKRKRSLARTTFHGYEEHVRLYLEPHLGHIKRRDLKLRHVEAMYGAIERENAERLIHHGRIVELQQARDAAYTAWVRAAGNKEERRATRLAYLDANAALREGRKGKRKITSASTMHRINATLSSFLGSGIKRGDYTKNWAAMVELPPVKRPKALVWTPERVAEWKRTGVKPSPVMVWTPEQTGEFLDFIADDRLYGMWHGFIFRGPRRGEMCALPWSEVSLSGSWFRVSAQVVEIAYRMYDEAPKQDSVRTVTLDTLTRALWAEWRETQRQERQQWSGEKAWVESNRVWTHENGEPLHPDWISRRFNRLVELSGLPPIRLHDTRHLSATLALLGKADIKVVQERLGHSSRQITSDTYTSVLPQLLTAEAESTSAVVPRSKKVGPRRQKPKRSKAQDEAPKTGGDTEGDKPEEGLRPAA
;
A
#
# COMPACT_ATOMS: atom_id res chain seq x y z
N VAL A 1 -25.32 -31.52 -32.49
CA VAL A 1 -25.29 -32.80 -31.75
C VAL A 1 -23.83 -33.18 -31.46
N PHE A 2 -23.48 -33.48 -30.21
CA PHE A 2 -22.13 -33.89 -29.83
C PHE A 2 -21.83 -35.30 -30.41
N ASN A 3 -21.01 -35.35 -31.43
CA ASN A 3 -20.61 -36.58 -32.12
C ASN A 3 -19.09 -36.62 -32.33
N PRO A 4 -18.30 -36.92 -31.26
CA PRO A 4 -16.86 -36.93 -31.32
C PRO A 4 -16.31 -38.21 -32.00
N SER A 5 -15.31 -37.99 -32.87
CA SER A 5 -14.50 -39.09 -33.44
C SER A 5 -13.24 -39.29 -32.63
N TYR A 6 -12.90 -40.54 -32.33
CA TYR A 6 -11.71 -40.94 -31.56
C TYR A 6 -10.76 -41.77 -32.40
N TYR A 7 -9.48 -41.46 -32.38
CA TYR A 7 -8.48 -42.23 -33.12
C TYR A 7 -7.13 -42.22 -32.41
N ARG A 8 -6.27 -43.13 -32.77
CA ARG A 8 -4.88 -43.20 -32.24
C ARG A 8 -3.91 -42.69 -33.27
N GLN A 9 -2.87 -42.00 -32.81
CA GLN A 9 -1.78 -41.48 -33.61
C GLN A 9 -0.47 -41.63 -32.85
N CYS A 10 0.63 -41.89 -33.55
CA CYS A 10 1.97 -41.95 -32.99
C CYS A 10 2.90 -40.88 -33.60
N ALA A 11 4.08 -40.71 -32.95
CA ALA A 11 5.13 -39.83 -33.41
C ALA A 11 6.19 -40.53 -34.27
N CYS A 12 5.91 -41.76 -34.74
CA CYS A 12 6.82 -42.46 -35.65
C CYS A 12 7.03 -41.68 -36.92
N ARG A 13 8.21 -41.68 -37.43
CA ARG A 13 8.59 -41.05 -38.69
C ARG A 13 9.12 -42.10 -39.66
N GLU A 14 8.76 -41.95 -40.93
CA GLU A 14 9.30 -42.74 -42.03
C GLU A 14 9.98 -41.83 -43.04
N ASP A 15 10.95 -42.36 -43.76
CA ASP A 15 11.64 -41.60 -44.79
C ASP A 15 10.69 -41.38 -45.97
N VAL A 16 10.73 -40.20 -46.57
CA VAL A 16 9.98 -39.87 -47.79
C VAL A 16 10.71 -40.48 -48.95
N ILE A 17 10.06 -41.42 -49.66
CA ILE A 17 10.63 -42.07 -50.84
C ILE A 17 10.17 -41.30 -52.06
N GLY A 18 11.08 -40.99 -52.97
CA GLY A 18 10.82 -40.35 -54.26
C GLY A 18 10.34 -41.38 -55.31
N ASP A 19 10.02 -40.90 -56.48
CA ASP A 19 9.56 -41.73 -57.61
C ASP A 19 10.63 -42.73 -58.13
N ASP A 20 11.88 -42.52 -57.73
CA ASP A 20 13.04 -43.37 -58.05
C ASP A 20 13.33 -44.41 -56.97
N ASP A 21 12.38 -44.63 -56.05
CA ASP A 21 12.48 -45.58 -54.92
C ASP A 21 13.62 -45.26 -53.92
N LYS A 22 14.15 -43.99 -53.94
CA LYS A 22 15.20 -43.51 -53.04
C LYS A 22 14.66 -42.49 -52.05
N PRO A 23 15.29 -42.40 -50.84
CA PRO A 23 14.93 -41.39 -49.89
C PRO A 23 15.16 -39.98 -50.46
N VAL A 24 14.14 -39.12 -50.36
CA VAL A 24 14.26 -37.68 -50.67
C VAL A 24 15.12 -37.04 -49.58
N LEU A 25 16.16 -36.32 -49.99
CA LEU A 25 17.05 -35.63 -49.04
C LEU A 25 16.52 -34.19 -48.79
N ASN A 26 16.77 -33.69 -47.56
CA ASN A 26 16.58 -32.27 -47.23
C ASN A 26 17.80 -31.45 -47.63
N ASP A 27 17.77 -30.14 -47.44
CA ASP A 27 18.85 -29.20 -47.78
C ASP A 27 20.19 -29.53 -47.09
N ASP A 28 20.16 -30.26 -45.97
CA ASP A 28 21.35 -30.74 -45.22
C ASP A 28 21.86 -32.12 -45.67
N GLY A 29 21.31 -32.67 -46.76
CA GLY A 29 21.70 -33.99 -47.30
C GLY A 29 21.21 -35.18 -46.48
N LYS A 30 20.29 -35.00 -45.53
CA LYS A 30 19.69 -36.06 -44.70
C LYS A 30 18.33 -36.50 -45.25
N PRO A 31 17.93 -37.80 -45.07
CA PRO A 31 16.61 -38.23 -45.50
C PRO A 31 15.50 -37.40 -44.89
N LYS A 32 14.63 -36.85 -45.77
CA LYS A 32 13.44 -36.14 -45.36
C LYS A 32 12.46 -37.14 -44.75
N ARG A 33 12.01 -36.87 -43.52
CA ARG A 33 11.13 -37.77 -42.77
C ARG A 33 9.76 -37.16 -42.57
N ARG A 34 8.71 -37.94 -42.87
CA ARG A 34 7.33 -37.57 -42.55
C ARG A 34 6.78 -38.34 -41.36
N LEU A 35 5.81 -37.75 -40.64
CA LEU A 35 5.09 -38.40 -39.57
C LEU A 35 4.16 -39.46 -40.14
N VAL A 36 4.26 -40.72 -39.71
CA VAL A 36 3.35 -41.82 -40.07
C VAL A 36 1.96 -41.62 -39.46
N GLY A 37 1.93 -41.06 -38.25
CA GLY A 37 0.69 -40.63 -37.59
C GLY A 37 -0.29 -41.75 -37.33
N ALA A 38 -1.52 -41.64 -37.89
CA ALA A 38 -2.61 -42.61 -37.74
C ALA A 38 -2.42 -43.87 -38.62
N GLY A 39 -1.57 -43.80 -39.65
CA GLY A 39 -1.30 -44.94 -40.54
C GLY A 39 -0.23 -45.91 -40.02
N CYS A 40 0.33 -45.69 -38.86
CA CYS A 40 1.43 -46.49 -38.32
C CYS A 40 0.99 -47.94 -38.02
N PRO A 41 1.60 -48.98 -38.61
CA PRO A 41 1.27 -50.38 -38.35
C PRO A 41 1.41 -50.77 -36.87
N LYS A 42 2.33 -50.15 -36.15
CA LYS A 42 2.59 -50.40 -34.71
C LYS A 42 1.42 -49.96 -33.81
N LEU A 43 0.44 -49.17 -34.34
CA LEU A 43 -0.78 -48.82 -33.58
C LEU A 43 -1.66 -50.01 -33.25
N LYS A 44 -1.45 -51.19 -33.85
CA LYS A 44 -2.06 -52.43 -33.42
C LYS A 44 -1.66 -52.82 -31.99
N GLN A 45 -0.52 -52.42 -31.51
CA GLN A 45 -0.06 -52.64 -30.13
C GLN A 45 -0.76 -51.67 -29.19
N LYS A 46 -1.28 -52.16 -28.04
CA LYS A 46 -2.03 -51.32 -27.06
C LYS A 46 -1.19 -50.21 -26.45
N SER A 47 0.10 -50.39 -26.28
CA SER A 47 1.03 -49.43 -25.68
C SER A 47 1.56 -48.37 -26.66
N HIS A 48 1.35 -48.56 -27.97
CA HIS A 48 1.92 -47.66 -28.99
C HIS A 48 0.92 -46.55 -29.39
N GLY A 49 1.42 -45.30 -29.45
CA GLY A 49 0.62 -44.13 -29.82
C GLY A 49 -0.18 -43.52 -28.67
N ARG A 50 -0.86 -42.44 -29.01
CA ARG A 50 -1.71 -41.68 -28.08
C ARG A 50 -3.09 -41.53 -28.70
N TRP A 51 -4.12 -41.33 -27.83
CA TRP A 51 -5.48 -41.08 -28.26
C TRP A 51 -5.69 -39.61 -28.57
N TYR A 52 -6.50 -39.38 -29.61
CA TYR A 52 -6.93 -38.09 -30.11
C TYR A 52 -8.44 -38.11 -30.29
N PHE A 53 -9.06 -36.94 -30.22
CA PHE A 53 -10.44 -36.74 -30.61
C PHE A 53 -10.59 -35.52 -31.48
N TYR A 54 -11.64 -35.49 -32.27
CA TYR A 54 -12.17 -34.29 -32.88
C TYR A 54 -13.69 -34.32 -32.89
N PHE A 55 -14.30 -33.14 -32.87
CA PHE A 55 -15.71 -32.93 -33.12
C PHE A 55 -15.90 -31.56 -33.80
N GLU A 56 -17.05 -31.39 -34.47
CA GLU A 56 -17.44 -30.15 -35.12
C GLU A 56 -18.33 -29.34 -34.19
N LEU A 57 -18.09 -28.03 -34.13
CA LEU A 57 -18.96 -27.06 -33.49
C LEU A 57 -20.01 -26.59 -34.51
N GLU A 58 -21.02 -25.88 -34.02
CA GLU A 58 -21.94 -25.17 -34.88
C GLU A 58 -21.17 -24.22 -35.80
N ALA A 59 -21.66 -24.05 -37.04
CA ALA A 59 -20.99 -23.16 -38.01
C ALA A 59 -20.94 -21.74 -37.46
N GLY A 60 -19.79 -21.06 -37.58
CA GLY A 60 -19.65 -19.67 -37.21
C GLY A 60 -20.51 -18.74 -38.07
N GLU A 61 -20.56 -17.45 -37.71
CA GLU A 61 -21.37 -16.43 -38.43
C GLU A 61 -21.11 -16.37 -39.93
N GLY A 62 -19.92 -16.82 -40.41
CA GLY A 62 -19.55 -16.95 -41.83
C GLY A 62 -19.89 -18.30 -42.47
N GLY A 63 -20.57 -19.21 -41.81
CA GLY A 63 -20.91 -20.55 -42.33
C GLY A 63 -19.71 -21.51 -42.36
N GLU A 64 -18.56 -21.16 -41.85
CA GLU A 64 -17.36 -21.99 -41.83
C GLU A 64 -17.48 -23.13 -40.79
N ARG A 65 -17.06 -24.33 -41.20
CA ARG A 65 -17.00 -25.48 -40.27
C ARG A 65 -15.90 -25.29 -39.24
N GLN A 66 -16.28 -25.21 -37.98
CA GLN A 66 -15.37 -25.09 -36.87
C GLN A 66 -15.11 -26.46 -36.24
N ARG A 67 -13.85 -26.94 -36.29
CA ARG A 67 -13.47 -28.25 -35.77
C ARG A 67 -12.52 -28.13 -34.60
N VAL A 68 -12.91 -28.71 -33.46
CA VAL A 68 -12.05 -28.89 -32.29
C VAL A 68 -11.28 -30.21 -32.45
N ARG A 69 -9.95 -30.15 -32.36
CA ARG A 69 -9.08 -31.34 -32.32
C ARG A 69 -8.16 -31.27 -31.11
N ARG A 70 -8.09 -32.34 -30.32
CA ARG A 70 -7.20 -32.47 -29.17
C ARG A 70 -6.63 -33.90 -29.13
N GLY A 71 -5.44 -34.07 -28.50
CA GLY A 71 -4.81 -35.36 -28.43
C GLY A 71 -3.68 -35.46 -27.40
N GLY A 72 -2.98 -36.62 -27.42
CA GLY A 72 -1.92 -36.92 -26.48
C GLY A 72 -2.40 -37.69 -25.25
N PHE A 73 -3.65 -38.19 -25.24
CA PHE A 73 -4.23 -38.93 -24.12
C PHE A 73 -3.68 -40.36 -24.07
N ALA A 74 -3.45 -40.85 -22.83
CA ALA A 74 -2.93 -42.20 -22.62
C ALA A 74 -4.00 -43.26 -22.92
N THR A 75 -5.29 -43.00 -22.61
CA THR A 75 -6.41 -43.90 -22.78
C THR A 75 -7.54 -43.27 -23.59
N LYS A 76 -8.43 -44.13 -24.16
CA LYS A 76 -9.61 -43.66 -24.86
C LYS A 76 -10.56 -42.94 -23.92
N ASP A 77 -10.74 -43.46 -22.69
CA ASP A 77 -11.63 -42.90 -21.69
C ASP A 77 -11.19 -41.47 -21.28
N ALA A 78 -9.87 -41.26 -21.12
CA ALA A 78 -9.34 -39.91 -20.88
C ALA A 78 -9.62 -38.95 -22.04
N ALA A 79 -9.53 -39.43 -23.30
CA ALA A 79 -9.88 -38.63 -24.46
C ALA A 79 -11.39 -38.36 -24.51
N GLN A 80 -12.24 -39.30 -24.15
CA GLN A 80 -13.71 -39.15 -24.10
C GLN A 80 -14.13 -38.15 -23.02
N ALA A 81 -13.59 -38.30 -21.80
CA ALA A 81 -13.86 -37.35 -20.71
C ALA A 81 -13.47 -35.90 -21.09
N LYS A 82 -12.30 -35.73 -21.72
CA LYS A 82 -11.85 -34.40 -22.16
C LYS A 82 -12.67 -33.86 -23.33
N ALA A 83 -13.13 -34.71 -24.26
CA ALA A 83 -14.01 -34.28 -25.35
C ALA A 83 -15.34 -33.75 -24.82
N ALA A 84 -15.95 -34.45 -23.85
CA ALA A 84 -17.20 -34.02 -23.22
C ALA A 84 -17.02 -32.74 -22.38
N GLU A 85 -15.88 -32.56 -21.72
CA GLU A 85 -15.54 -31.32 -21.02
C GLU A 85 -15.46 -30.13 -22.00
N VAL A 86 -14.67 -30.26 -23.05
CA VAL A 86 -14.46 -29.20 -24.06
C VAL A 86 -15.76 -28.86 -24.81
N TYR A 87 -16.60 -29.84 -25.08
CA TYR A 87 -17.90 -29.60 -25.68
C TYR A 87 -18.82 -28.79 -24.76
N ARG A 88 -18.87 -29.13 -23.46
CA ARG A 88 -19.64 -28.34 -22.47
C ARG A 88 -19.14 -26.92 -22.39
N GLU A 89 -17.80 -26.72 -22.35
CA GLU A 89 -17.20 -25.39 -22.36
C GLU A 89 -17.63 -24.57 -23.60
N SER A 90 -17.73 -25.21 -24.77
CA SER A 90 -18.17 -24.55 -26.00
C SER A 90 -19.66 -24.18 -25.98
N VAL A 91 -20.51 -25.04 -25.42
CA VAL A 91 -21.95 -24.77 -25.25
C VAL A 91 -22.18 -23.65 -24.24
N ASP A 92 -21.33 -23.56 -23.21
CA ASP A 92 -21.32 -22.46 -22.24
C ASP A 92 -20.75 -21.13 -22.81
N GLY A 93 -20.48 -21.08 -24.13
CA GLY A 93 -20.03 -19.88 -24.84
C GLY A 93 -18.52 -19.60 -24.74
N THR A 94 -17.72 -20.58 -24.26
CA THR A 94 -16.26 -20.41 -24.20
C THR A 94 -15.63 -20.64 -25.58
N ASP A 95 -14.73 -19.74 -26.02
CA ASP A 95 -13.95 -19.93 -27.23
C ASP A 95 -12.87 -21.02 -27.05
N VAL A 96 -13.27 -22.27 -27.36
CA VAL A 96 -12.42 -23.46 -27.26
C VAL A 96 -11.45 -23.62 -28.43
N LEU A 97 -11.57 -22.82 -29.49
CA LEU A 97 -10.71 -22.85 -30.66
C LEU A 97 -9.50 -21.94 -30.52
N SER A 98 -9.61 -20.89 -29.76
CA SER A 98 -8.55 -19.90 -29.61
C SER A 98 -7.23 -20.51 -29.10
N ASN A 99 -6.15 -20.13 -29.76
CA ASN A 99 -4.78 -20.40 -29.32
C ASN A 99 -4.17 -19.18 -28.61
N ALA A 100 -4.98 -18.15 -28.36
CA ALA A 100 -4.52 -16.93 -27.72
C ALA A 100 -3.83 -17.23 -26.37
N THR A 101 -2.79 -16.49 -26.11
CA THR A 101 -2.04 -16.52 -24.85
C THR A 101 -2.66 -15.56 -23.84
N VAL A 102 -2.39 -15.78 -22.57
CA VAL A 102 -2.77 -14.85 -21.49
C VAL A 102 -2.18 -13.46 -21.73
N LYS A 103 -0.98 -13.37 -22.34
CA LYS A 103 -0.35 -12.08 -22.69
C LYS A 103 -1.21 -11.30 -23.69
N GLU A 104 -1.59 -11.93 -24.80
CA GLU A 104 -2.42 -11.29 -25.83
C GLU A 104 -3.75 -10.81 -25.24
N ASP A 105 -4.34 -11.61 -24.34
CA ASP A 105 -5.58 -11.24 -23.65
C ASP A 105 -5.39 -10.08 -22.68
N LEU A 106 -4.27 -10.04 -21.92
CA LEU A 106 -3.93 -8.94 -21.01
C LEU A 106 -3.73 -7.63 -21.79
N ASP A 107 -3.01 -7.68 -22.91
CA ASP A 107 -2.78 -6.51 -23.79
C ASP A 107 -4.11 -5.97 -24.35
N ALA A 108 -4.97 -6.86 -24.84
CA ALA A 108 -6.29 -6.50 -25.33
C ALA A 108 -7.19 -5.96 -24.20
N TRP A 109 -7.10 -6.51 -23.00
CA TRP A 109 -7.85 -6.03 -21.83
C TRP A 109 -7.41 -4.64 -21.39
N LEU A 110 -6.09 -4.37 -21.32
CA LEU A 110 -5.56 -3.04 -21.00
C LEU A 110 -6.03 -1.99 -22.00
N LYS A 111 -6.00 -2.31 -23.32
CA LYS A 111 -6.49 -1.41 -24.38
C LYS A 111 -7.95 -0.99 -24.17
N ARG A 112 -8.79 -1.88 -23.63
CA ARG A 112 -10.20 -1.60 -23.31
C ARG A 112 -10.41 -0.77 -22.05
N LYS A 113 -9.42 -0.70 -21.14
CA LYS A 113 -9.51 -0.01 -19.83
C LYS A 113 -9.14 1.48 -19.87
N ARG A 114 -9.12 2.12 -21.03
CA ARG A 114 -8.70 3.52 -21.23
C ARG A 114 -9.55 4.56 -20.49
N SER A 115 -10.79 4.23 -20.11
CA SER A 115 -11.70 5.14 -19.37
C SER A 115 -11.43 5.19 -17.86
N LEU A 116 -10.46 4.43 -17.34
CA LEU A 116 -10.11 4.43 -15.93
C LEU A 116 -9.30 5.68 -15.53
N ALA A 117 -9.39 6.06 -14.26
CA ALA A 117 -8.48 7.06 -13.70
C ALA A 117 -7.02 6.67 -13.97
N ARG A 118 -6.20 7.64 -14.35
CA ARG A 118 -4.80 7.43 -14.78
C ARG A 118 -3.98 6.60 -13.79
N THR A 119 -4.13 6.88 -12.49
CA THR A 119 -3.44 6.13 -11.42
C THR A 119 -3.85 4.67 -11.35
N THR A 120 -5.14 4.37 -11.60
CA THR A 120 -5.65 2.99 -11.61
C THR A 120 -5.14 2.26 -12.86
N PHE A 121 -5.18 2.91 -14.01
CA PHE A 121 -4.69 2.35 -15.27
C PHE A 121 -3.18 2.06 -15.18
N HIS A 122 -2.39 3.03 -14.72
CA HIS A 122 -0.95 2.83 -14.51
C HIS A 122 -0.65 1.70 -13.53
N GLY A 123 -1.43 1.58 -12.44
CA GLY A 123 -1.31 0.45 -11.51
C GLY A 123 -1.58 -0.90 -12.19
N TYR A 124 -2.54 -0.97 -13.11
CA TYR A 124 -2.81 -2.17 -13.90
C TYR A 124 -1.67 -2.50 -14.86
N GLU A 125 -1.13 -1.51 -15.59
CA GLU A 125 0.04 -1.67 -16.46
C GLU A 125 1.25 -2.21 -15.69
N GLU A 126 1.54 -1.63 -14.51
CA GLU A 126 2.63 -2.08 -13.64
C GLU A 126 2.43 -3.52 -13.16
N HIS A 127 1.21 -3.88 -12.71
CA HIS A 127 0.93 -5.25 -12.28
C HIS A 127 1.03 -6.25 -13.43
N VAL A 128 0.54 -5.90 -14.62
CA VAL A 128 0.67 -6.74 -15.82
C VAL A 128 2.13 -6.92 -16.19
N ARG A 129 2.86 -5.84 -16.37
CA ARG A 129 4.28 -5.85 -16.82
C ARG A 129 5.22 -6.54 -15.84
N LEU A 130 5.02 -6.32 -14.54
CA LEU A 130 5.97 -6.76 -13.51
C LEU A 130 5.67 -8.15 -12.96
N TYR A 131 4.41 -8.61 -13.03
CA TYR A 131 3.96 -9.81 -12.35
C TYR A 131 3.16 -10.76 -13.25
N LEU A 132 2.10 -10.28 -13.91
CA LEU A 132 1.19 -11.16 -14.63
C LEU A 132 1.80 -11.69 -15.93
N GLU A 133 2.35 -10.82 -16.76
CA GLU A 133 2.97 -11.22 -18.04
C GLU A 133 4.18 -12.16 -17.85
N PRO A 134 5.15 -11.88 -16.96
CA PRO A 134 6.31 -12.76 -16.78
C PRO A 134 5.96 -14.18 -16.31
N HIS A 135 4.91 -14.33 -15.49
CA HIS A 135 4.57 -15.62 -14.90
C HIS A 135 3.43 -16.35 -15.63
N LEU A 136 2.48 -15.63 -16.20
CA LEU A 136 1.28 -16.20 -16.79
C LEU A 136 1.18 -15.97 -18.30
N GLY A 137 1.87 -14.96 -18.84
CA GLY A 137 1.70 -14.49 -20.22
C GLY A 137 1.95 -15.54 -21.29
N HIS A 138 2.88 -16.46 -21.08
CA HIS A 138 3.23 -17.53 -22.01
C HIS A 138 2.20 -18.67 -22.07
N ILE A 139 1.28 -18.73 -21.08
CA ILE A 139 0.28 -19.79 -20.97
C ILE A 139 -0.83 -19.53 -21.97
N LYS A 140 -1.28 -20.55 -22.68
CA LYS A 140 -2.47 -20.44 -23.52
C LYS A 140 -3.70 -20.21 -22.64
N ARG A 141 -4.61 -19.34 -23.08
CA ARG A 141 -5.88 -19.00 -22.38
C ARG A 141 -6.58 -20.24 -21.80
N ARG A 142 -6.79 -21.26 -22.61
CA ARG A 142 -7.49 -22.51 -22.26
C ARG A 142 -6.75 -23.38 -21.23
N ASP A 143 -5.43 -23.18 -21.08
CA ASP A 143 -4.59 -23.99 -20.21
C ASP A 143 -4.34 -23.31 -18.86
N LEU A 144 -4.80 -22.07 -18.68
CA LEU A 144 -4.68 -21.34 -17.41
C LEU A 144 -5.52 -22.02 -16.32
N LYS A 145 -4.88 -22.35 -15.20
CA LYS A 145 -5.47 -23.07 -14.05
C LYS A 145 -5.00 -22.42 -12.75
N LEU A 146 -5.70 -22.74 -11.64
CA LEU A 146 -5.36 -22.25 -10.30
C LEU A 146 -3.87 -22.48 -9.97
N ARG A 147 -3.33 -23.66 -10.22
CA ARG A 147 -1.91 -23.99 -9.98
C ARG A 147 -0.91 -23.01 -10.59
N HIS A 148 -1.26 -22.37 -11.71
CA HIS A 148 -0.37 -21.39 -12.34
C HIS A 148 -0.37 -20.06 -11.58
N VAL A 149 -1.53 -19.66 -11.04
CA VAL A 149 -1.65 -18.47 -10.18
C VAL A 149 -0.94 -18.70 -8.84
N GLU A 150 -1.11 -19.88 -8.24
CA GLU A 150 -0.39 -20.29 -7.03
C GLU A 150 1.14 -20.32 -7.26
N ALA A 151 1.59 -20.88 -8.39
CA ALA A 151 3.00 -20.90 -8.77
C ALA A 151 3.59 -19.49 -8.96
N MET A 152 2.81 -18.55 -9.51
CA MET A 152 3.19 -17.14 -9.61
C MET A 152 3.41 -16.53 -8.22
N TYR A 153 2.48 -16.70 -7.28
CA TYR A 153 2.65 -16.15 -5.93
C TYR A 153 3.80 -16.84 -5.18
N GLY A 154 3.96 -18.15 -5.31
CA GLY A 154 5.11 -18.86 -4.76
C GLY A 154 6.46 -18.37 -5.34
N ALA A 155 6.50 -17.97 -6.62
CA ALA A 155 7.68 -17.34 -7.21
C ALA A 155 7.94 -15.94 -6.60
N ILE A 156 6.90 -15.12 -6.43
CA ILE A 156 7.00 -13.81 -5.78
C ILE A 156 7.51 -13.93 -4.34
N GLU A 157 7.06 -14.94 -3.60
CA GLU A 157 7.53 -15.19 -2.22
C GLU A 157 9.00 -15.61 -2.18
N ARG A 158 9.45 -16.48 -3.09
CA ARG A 158 10.88 -16.84 -3.22
C ARG A 158 11.74 -15.61 -3.55
N GLU A 159 11.31 -14.80 -4.52
CA GLU A 159 11.98 -13.53 -4.83
C GLU A 159 12.02 -12.58 -3.63
N ASN A 160 10.95 -12.54 -2.83
CA ASN A 160 10.92 -11.72 -1.62
C ASN A 160 11.92 -12.21 -0.58
N ALA A 161 12.14 -13.51 -0.42
CA ALA A 161 13.14 -14.06 0.49
C ALA A 161 14.55 -13.61 0.09
N GLU A 162 14.88 -13.66 -1.21
CA GLU A 162 16.15 -13.16 -1.74
C GLU A 162 16.31 -11.64 -1.52
N ARG A 163 15.23 -10.87 -1.76
CA ARG A 163 15.22 -9.42 -1.56
C ARG A 163 15.37 -9.03 -0.09
N LEU A 164 14.90 -9.85 0.84
CA LEU A 164 15.01 -9.60 2.28
C LEU A 164 16.48 -9.59 2.72
N ILE A 165 17.30 -10.48 2.18
CA ILE A 165 18.75 -10.52 2.43
C ILE A 165 19.41 -9.19 2.00
N HIS A 166 19.04 -8.69 0.81
CA HIS A 166 19.54 -7.40 0.33
C HIS A 166 18.96 -6.20 1.10
N HIS A 167 17.75 -6.33 1.63
CA HIS A 167 17.10 -5.26 2.38
C HIS A 167 17.87 -4.91 3.65
N GLY A 168 18.41 -5.88 4.36
CA GLY A 168 19.29 -5.66 5.52
C GLY A 168 20.45 -4.72 5.15
N ARG A 169 21.16 -5.02 4.05
CA ARG A 169 22.24 -4.16 3.57
C ARG A 169 21.80 -2.74 3.18
N ILE A 170 20.62 -2.59 2.59
CA ILE A 170 20.06 -1.26 2.28
C ILE A 170 19.76 -0.47 3.55
N VAL A 171 19.26 -1.11 4.59
CA VAL A 171 19.01 -0.47 5.89
C VAL A 171 20.33 0.01 6.52
N GLU A 172 21.38 -0.81 6.49
CA GLU A 172 22.72 -0.42 6.97
C GLU A 172 23.27 0.79 6.21
N LEU A 173 23.20 0.76 4.87
CA LEU A 173 23.63 1.88 4.03
C LEU A 173 22.80 3.15 4.29
N GLN A 174 21.52 3.00 4.59
CA GLN A 174 20.65 4.12 4.93
C GLN A 174 21.03 4.71 6.29
N GLN A 175 21.28 3.88 7.29
CA GLN A 175 21.74 4.32 8.62
C GLN A 175 23.11 5.05 8.52
N ALA A 176 24.04 4.52 7.73
CA ALA A 176 25.34 5.17 7.49
C ALA A 176 25.17 6.54 6.84
N ARG A 177 24.30 6.67 5.83
CA ARG A 177 23.99 7.93 5.18
C ARG A 177 23.35 8.93 6.16
N ASP A 178 22.42 8.48 6.98
CA ASP A 178 21.72 9.30 7.96
C ASP A 178 22.69 9.79 9.06
N ALA A 179 23.60 8.93 9.52
CA ALA A 179 24.64 9.30 10.47
C ALA A 179 25.63 10.34 9.89
N ALA A 180 26.11 10.11 8.65
CA ALA A 180 27.00 11.06 7.96
C ALA A 180 26.31 12.40 7.72
N TYR A 181 25.02 12.38 7.42
CA TYR A 181 24.22 13.58 7.27
C TYR A 181 24.09 14.37 8.58
N THR A 182 23.79 13.68 9.70
CA THR A 182 23.71 14.29 11.03
C THR A 182 25.04 14.93 11.44
N ALA A 183 26.15 14.25 11.14
CA ALA A 183 27.49 14.80 11.37
C ALA A 183 27.73 16.09 10.55
N TRP A 184 27.36 16.09 9.27
CA TRP A 184 27.48 17.28 8.42
C TRP A 184 26.63 18.46 8.92
N VAL A 185 25.44 18.21 9.42
CA VAL A 185 24.58 19.27 9.97
C VAL A 185 25.16 19.84 11.26
N ARG A 186 25.68 18.99 12.14
CA ARG A 186 26.30 19.40 13.43
C ARG A 186 27.58 20.23 13.25
N ALA A 187 28.31 20.00 12.16
CA ALA A 187 29.56 20.72 11.84
C ALA A 187 29.34 22.15 11.29
N ALA A 188 28.17 22.77 11.49
CA ALA A 188 27.81 24.06 10.90
C ALA A 188 28.76 25.21 11.30
N GLY A 189 29.40 25.13 12.48
CA GLY A 189 30.33 26.18 13.01
C GLY A 189 31.80 26.08 12.55
N ASN A 190 32.22 24.95 11.94
CA ASN A 190 33.59 24.69 11.52
C ASN A 190 33.67 24.38 10.01
N LYS A 191 34.35 25.26 9.24
CA LYS A 191 34.39 25.19 7.76
C LYS A 191 35.11 23.93 7.24
N GLU A 192 36.20 23.49 7.86
CA GLU A 192 36.94 22.28 7.47
C GLU A 192 36.18 21.03 7.82
N GLU A 193 35.70 20.92 9.04
CA GLU A 193 34.89 19.79 9.50
C GLU A 193 33.60 19.66 8.69
N ARG A 194 32.95 20.78 8.37
CA ARG A 194 31.77 20.81 7.50
C ARG A 194 32.06 20.33 6.08
N ARG A 195 33.25 20.62 5.54
CA ARG A 195 33.67 20.12 4.22
C ARG A 195 33.88 18.59 4.26
N ALA A 196 34.59 18.09 5.26
CA ALA A 196 34.88 16.67 5.42
C ALA A 196 33.59 15.84 5.63
N THR A 197 32.72 16.29 6.54
CA THR A 197 31.44 15.62 6.82
C THR A 197 30.48 15.67 5.64
N ARG A 198 30.51 16.76 4.83
CA ARG A 198 29.76 16.83 3.56
C ARG A 198 30.23 15.78 2.56
N LEU A 199 31.53 15.58 2.41
CA LEU A 199 32.06 14.54 1.52
C LEU A 199 31.64 13.15 1.99
N ALA A 200 31.78 12.85 3.27
CA ALA A 200 31.32 11.58 3.85
C ALA A 200 29.81 11.33 3.60
N TYR A 201 28.99 12.36 3.71
CA TYR A 201 27.56 12.26 3.36
C TYR A 201 27.34 11.98 1.86
N LEU A 202 28.09 12.65 0.98
CA LEU A 202 27.96 12.42 -0.47
C LEU A 202 28.35 10.99 -0.85
N ASP A 203 29.43 10.46 -0.25
CA ASP A 203 29.89 9.11 -0.47
C ASP A 203 28.90 8.07 0.07
N ALA A 204 28.40 8.25 1.28
CA ALA A 204 27.37 7.37 1.85
C ALA A 204 26.06 7.40 1.05
N ASN A 205 25.68 8.57 0.52
CA ASN A 205 24.50 8.72 -0.32
C ASN A 205 24.70 8.07 -1.71
N ALA A 206 25.91 8.13 -2.27
CA ALA A 206 26.26 7.42 -3.50
C ALA A 206 26.23 5.91 -3.30
N ALA A 207 26.79 5.39 -2.20
CA ALA A 207 26.73 3.98 -1.84
C ALA A 207 25.29 3.48 -1.69
N LEU A 208 24.42 4.25 -1.04
CA LEU A 208 23.00 3.92 -0.90
C LEU A 208 22.28 3.91 -2.25
N ARG A 209 22.56 4.89 -3.13
CA ARG A 209 21.99 4.92 -4.49
C ARG A 209 22.40 3.70 -5.30
N GLU A 210 23.68 3.33 -5.25
CA GLU A 210 24.20 2.14 -5.96
C GLU A 210 23.59 0.85 -5.38
N GLY A 211 23.51 0.72 -4.06
CA GLY A 211 22.85 -0.41 -3.41
C GLY A 211 21.39 -0.60 -3.80
N ARG A 212 20.67 0.50 -4.11
CA ARG A 212 19.27 0.48 -4.57
C ARG A 212 19.10 0.24 -6.07
N LYS A 213 20.15 0.37 -6.87
CA LYS A 213 20.09 0.30 -8.33
C LYS A 213 19.64 -1.08 -8.82
N GLY A 214 18.67 -1.10 -9.71
CA GLY A 214 18.14 -2.33 -10.29
C GLY A 214 17.40 -3.28 -9.32
N LYS A 215 17.27 -2.93 -8.04
CA LYS A 215 16.61 -3.79 -7.04
C LYS A 215 15.13 -3.41 -6.88
N ARG A 216 14.25 -4.39 -7.01
CA ARG A 216 12.83 -4.21 -6.69
C ARG A 216 12.63 -4.26 -5.17
N LYS A 217 11.66 -3.48 -4.68
CA LYS A 217 11.20 -3.57 -3.29
C LYS A 217 10.56 -4.94 -3.03
N ILE A 218 10.56 -5.37 -1.77
CA ILE A 218 9.80 -6.54 -1.32
C ILE A 218 8.33 -6.33 -1.65
N THR A 219 7.70 -7.33 -2.30
CA THR A 219 6.28 -7.32 -2.62
C THR A 219 5.50 -7.69 -1.37
N SER A 220 4.93 -6.69 -0.69
CA SER A 220 4.17 -6.89 0.55
C SER A 220 2.86 -7.66 0.31
N ALA A 221 2.29 -8.27 1.37
CA ALA A 221 0.97 -8.89 1.32
C ALA A 221 -0.10 -7.95 0.70
N SER A 222 -0.10 -6.67 1.11
CA SER A 222 -1.01 -5.67 0.52
C SER A 222 -0.80 -5.47 -0.98
N THR A 223 0.44 -5.54 -1.46
CA THR A 223 0.75 -5.47 -2.90
C THR A 223 0.30 -6.74 -3.62
N MET A 224 0.49 -7.94 -3.03
CA MET A 224 -0.03 -9.19 -3.58
C MET A 224 -1.55 -9.15 -3.75
N HIS A 225 -2.28 -8.68 -2.76
CA HIS A 225 -3.74 -8.50 -2.85
C HIS A 225 -4.14 -7.50 -3.97
N ARG A 226 -3.37 -6.45 -4.20
CA ARG A 226 -3.63 -5.50 -5.31
C ARG A 226 -3.35 -6.13 -6.67
N ILE A 227 -2.29 -6.92 -6.81
CA ILE A 227 -1.99 -7.71 -8.02
C ILE A 227 -3.15 -8.68 -8.28
N ASN A 228 -3.61 -9.37 -7.23
CA ASN A 228 -4.71 -10.31 -7.33
C ASN A 228 -6.04 -9.65 -7.74
N ALA A 229 -6.31 -8.45 -7.22
CA ALA A 229 -7.48 -7.66 -7.64
C ALA A 229 -7.41 -7.29 -9.13
N THR A 230 -6.20 -6.98 -9.66
CA THR A 230 -5.98 -6.74 -11.07
C THR A 230 -6.23 -8.01 -11.90
N LEU A 231 -5.67 -9.14 -11.50
CA LEU A 231 -5.88 -10.44 -12.14
C LEU A 231 -7.36 -10.86 -12.09
N SER A 232 -8.03 -10.66 -10.96
CA SER A 232 -9.46 -10.93 -10.80
C SER A 232 -10.32 -10.05 -11.71
N SER A 233 -9.99 -8.76 -11.85
CA SER A 233 -10.66 -7.84 -12.77
C SER A 233 -10.47 -8.25 -14.24
N PHE A 234 -9.27 -8.71 -14.61
CA PHE A 234 -8.96 -9.24 -15.91
C PHE A 234 -9.78 -10.51 -16.22
N LEU A 235 -9.68 -11.54 -15.37
CA LEU A 235 -10.40 -12.81 -15.54
C LEU A 235 -11.92 -12.62 -15.50
N GLY A 236 -12.45 -11.79 -14.58
CA GLY A 236 -13.87 -11.47 -14.53
C GLY A 236 -14.38 -10.78 -15.79
N SER A 237 -13.57 -9.90 -16.40
CA SER A 237 -13.87 -9.32 -17.71
C SER A 237 -13.84 -10.36 -18.83
N GLY A 238 -12.92 -11.32 -18.77
CA GLY A 238 -12.81 -12.42 -19.74
C GLY A 238 -13.99 -13.41 -19.63
N ILE A 239 -14.44 -13.72 -18.41
CA ILE A 239 -15.62 -14.57 -18.19
C ILE A 239 -16.87 -13.96 -18.80
N LYS A 240 -17.08 -12.64 -18.61
CA LYS A 240 -18.22 -11.93 -19.21
C LYS A 240 -18.23 -11.95 -20.76
N ARG A 241 -17.09 -12.24 -21.38
CA ARG A 241 -16.94 -12.34 -22.84
C ARG A 241 -16.85 -13.79 -23.35
N GLY A 242 -16.91 -14.78 -22.47
CA GLY A 242 -16.69 -16.16 -22.83
C GLY A 242 -15.22 -16.57 -23.09
N ASP A 243 -14.24 -15.69 -22.79
CA ASP A 243 -12.81 -16.00 -22.95
C ASP A 243 -12.30 -16.98 -21.88
N TYR A 244 -12.87 -16.94 -20.69
CA TYR A 244 -12.49 -17.75 -19.54
C TYR A 244 -13.72 -18.35 -18.85
N THR A 245 -13.58 -19.53 -18.25
CA THR A 245 -14.67 -20.23 -17.53
C THR A 245 -14.67 -19.93 -16.04
N LYS A 246 -13.50 -19.61 -15.45
CA LYS A 246 -13.34 -19.44 -14.00
C LYS A 246 -12.41 -18.29 -13.66
N ASN A 247 -12.72 -17.62 -12.56
CA ASN A 247 -11.84 -16.61 -11.98
C ASN A 247 -10.88 -17.28 -10.98
N TRP A 248 -9.74 -17.77 -11.47
CA TRP A 248 -8.73 -18.42 -10.64
C TRP A 248 -8.11 -17.49 -9.59
N ALA A 249 -8.14 -16.17 -9.80
CA ALA A 249 -7.67 -15.20 -8.82
C ALA A 249 -8.58 -15.15 -7.57
N ALA A 250 -9.86 -15.47 -7.70
CA ALA A 250 -10.78 -15.50 -6.56
C ALA A 250 -10.60 -16.76 -5.68
N MET A 251 -9.85 -17.76 -6.17
CA MET A 251 -9.67 -19.05 -5.51
C MET A 251 -8.32 -19.19 -4.82
N VAL A 252 -7.37 -18.29 -5.09
CA VAL A 252 -6.03 -18.33 -4.48
C VAL A 252 -6.07 -17.73 -3.08
N GLU A 253 -5.41 -18.41 -2.14
CA GLU A 253 -5.19 -17.91 -0.78
C GLU A 253 -3.93 -17.05 -0.73
N LEU A 254 -4.05 -15.87 -0.16
CA LEU A 254 -2.95 -14.91 -0.01
C LEU A 254 -2.69 -14.61 1.47
N PRO A 255 -1.46 -14.24 1.83
CA PRO A 255 -1.14 -13.84 3.19
C PRO A 255 -2.07 -12.73 3.69
N PRO A 256 -2.52 -12.77 4.95
CA PRO A 256 -3.43 -11.78 5.51
C PRO A 256 -2.80 -10.39 5.56
N VAL A 257 -3.59 -9.36 5.23
CA VAL A 257 -3.16 -7.97 5.31
C VAL A 257 -3.53 -7.40 6.67
N LYS A 258 -2.52 -7.13 7.50
CA LYS A 258 -2.69 -6.37 8.74
C LYS A 258 -2.74 -4.87 8.40
N ARG A 259 -3.86 -4.21 8.70
CA ARG A 259 -3.95 -2.74 8.61
C ARG A 259 -3.24 -2.14 9.83
N PRO A 260 -2.18 -1.33 9.62
CA PRO A 260 -1.51 -0.69 10.74
C PRO A 260 -2.44 0.33 11.41
N LYS A 261 -2.47 0.31 12.75
CA LYS A 261 -3.17 1.33 13.53
C LYS A 261 -2.27 2.56 13.68
N ALA A 262 -2.86 3.75 13.63
CA ALA A 262 -2.16 4.97 13.96
C ALA A 262 -1.84 4.98 15.46
N LEU A 263 -0.59 5.25 15.84
CA LEU A 263 -0.16 5.34 17.24
C LEU A 263 0.44 6.73 17.52
N VAL A 264 0.23 7.22 18.74
CA VAL A 264 0.85 8.47 19.21
C VAL A 264 2.29 8.21 19.66
N TRP A 265 3.19 9.13 19.42
CA TRP A 265 4.55 9.16 19.96
C TRP A 265 4.55 9.55 21.44
N THR A 266 4.22 8.59 22.31
CA THR A 266 4.36 8.78 23.77
C THR A 266 5.85 8.82 24.17
N PRO A 267 6.19 9.38 25.36
CA PRO A 267 7.58 9.41 25.84
C PRO A 267 8.25 8.03 25.82
N GLU A 268 7.53 6.97 26.21
CA GLU A 268 8.03 5.60 26.25
C GLU A 268 8.36 5.08 24.83
N ARG A 269 7.48 5.36 23.87
CA ARG A 269 7.70 4.97 22.46
C ARG A 269 8.84 5.74 21.82
N VAL A 270 9.01 7.01 22.19
CA VAL A 270 10.16 7.83 21.75
C VAL A 270 11.46 7.27 22.33
N ALA A 271 11.49 6.91 23.61
CA ALA A 271 12.65 6.31 24.23
C ALA A 271 13.02 4.97 23.57
N GLU A 272 12.04 4.11 23.33
CA GLU A 272 12.25 2.83 22.64
C GLU A 272 12.73 3.01 21.21
N TRP A 273 12.13 3.93 20.44
CA TRP A 273 12.59 4.25 19.10
C TRP A 273 14.03 4.79 19.10
N LYS A 274 14.39 5.68 20.02
CA LYS A 274 15.77 6.19 20.14
C LYS A 274 16.77 5.07 20.44
N ARG A 275 16.36 4.05 21.21
CA ARG A 275 17.18 2.89 21.55
C ARG A 275 17.32 1.88 20.39
N THR A 276 16.24 1.62 19.65
CA THR A 276 16.18 0.52 18.66
C THR A 276 16.22 0.98 17.22
N GLY A 277 15.90 2.26 16.93
CA GLY A 277 15.67 2.75 15.57
C GLY A 277 14.36 2.27 14.94
N VAL A 278 13.57 1.43 15.63
CA VAL A 278 12.36 0.79 15.09
C VAL A 278 11.12 1.61 15.46
N LYS A 279 10.31 1.93 14.44
CA LYS A 279 9.01 2.60 14.65
C LYS A 279 7.97 1.60 15.18
N PRO A 280 7.21 1.94 16.22
CA PRO A 280 6.17 1.06 16.78
C PRO A 280 5.04 0.73 15.78
N SER A 281 4.74 1.65 14.85
CA SER A 281 3.78 1.45 13.76
C SER A 281 4.25 2.18 12.51
N PRO A 282 3.89 1.69 11.31
CA PRO A 282 4.08 2.44 10.06
C PRO A 282 3.36 3.80 10.03
N VAL A 283 2.31 3.96 10.84
CA VAL A 283 1.53 5.20 10.97
C VAL A 283 1.71 5.74 12.39
N MET A 284 2.37 6.87 12.51
CA MET A 284 2.64 7.53 13.79
C MET A 284 2.16 8.96 13.74
N VAL A 285 1.66 9.48 14.86
CA VAL A 285 1.26 10.88 15.02
C VAL A 285 1.93 11.49 16.27
N TRP A 286 2.18 12.78 16.22
CA TRP A 286 2.75 13.54 17.34
C TRP A 286 1.72 13.81 18.42
N THR A 287 2.21 14.10 19.64
CA THR A 287 1.43 14.72 20.69
C THR A 287 1.16 16.19 20.35
N PRO A 288 0.22 16.88 21.05
CA PRO A 288 0.05 18.32 20.90
C PRO A 288 1.37 19.10 21.16
N GLU A 289 2.13 18.72 22.17
CA GLU A 289 3.41 19.35 22.56
C GLU A 289 4.44 19.21 21.43
N GLN A 290 4.66 17.99 20.92
CA GLN A 290 5.57 17.74 19.79
C GLN A 290 5.12 18.49 18.53
N THR A 291 3.80 18.64 18.35
CA THR A 291 3.26 19.40 17.22
C THR A 291 3.59 20.89 17.36
N GLY A 292 3.47 21.43 18.58
CA GLY A 292 3.90 22.81 18.90
C GLY A 292 5.38 23.01 18.68
N GLU A 293 6.24 22.13 19.23
CA GLU A 293 7.69 22.16 19.02
C GLU A 293 8.08 22.16 17.52
N PHE A 294 7.37 21.35 16.70
CA PHE A 294 7.61 21.34 15.26
C PHE A 294 7.24 22.66 14.61
N LEU A 295 6.08 23.21 14.93
CA LEU A 295 5.62 24.48 14.39
C LEU A 295 6.55 25.63 14.77
N ASP A 296 7.02 25.68 16.02
CA ASP A 296 7.99 26.67 16.48
C ASP A 296 9.33 26.53 15.73
N PHE A 297 9.79 25.29 15.54
CA PHE A 297 11.04 25.02 14.79
C PHE A 297 10.99 25.49 13.33
N ILE A 298 9.84 25.41 12.69
CA ILE A 298 9.66 25.80 11.28
C ILE A 298 9.06 27.20 11.09
N ALA A 299 8.98 28.01 12.15
CA ALA A 299 8.31 29.32 12.10
C ALA A 299 8.80 30.23 10.97
N ASP A 300 10.10 30.17 10.66
CA ASP A 300 10.74 30.95 9.57
C ASP A 300 10.71 30.23 8.21
N ASP A 301 10.07 29.05 8.09
CA ASP A 301 9.98 28.36 6.80
C ASP A 301 9.05 29.12 5.84
N ARG A 302 9.54 29.41 4.61
CA ARG A 302 8.77 30.13 3.58
C ARG A 302 7.37 29.54 3.38
N LEU A 303 7.20 28.22 3.52
CA LEU A 303 5.95 27.51 3.34
C LEU A 303 5.24 27.21 4.68
N TYR A 304 5.54 27.96 5.73
CA TYR A 304 4.96 27.76 7.07
C TYR A 304 3.43 27.63 7.03
N GLY A 305 2.75 28.54 6.32
CA GLY A 305 1.28 28.50 6.17
C GLY A 305 0.76 27.21 5.51
N MET A 306 1.54 26.60 4.61
CA MET A 306 1.22 25.30 4.01
C MET A 306 1.31 24.17 5.04
N TRP A 307 2.40 24.14 5.82
CA TRP A 307 2.57 23.13 6.87
C TRP A 307 1.50 23.24 7.96
N HIS A 308 1.17 24.46 8.36
CA HIS A 308 0.07 24.75 9.28
C HIS A 308 -1.26 24.21 8.72
N GLY A 309 -1.55 24.45 7.45
CA GLY A 309 -2.73 23.92 6.77
C GLY A 309 -2.77 22.38 6.74
N PHE A 310 -1.64 21.71 6.52
CA PHE A 310 -1.56 20.25 6.58
C PHE A 310 -1.87 19.72 7.99
N ILE A 311 -1.31 20.33 9.02
CA ILE A 311 -1.42 19.89 10.41
C ILE A 311 -2.85 20.12 10.95
N PHE A 312 -3.44 21.29 10.72
CA PHE A 312 -4.73 21.63 11.34
C PHE A 312 -5.93 21.30 10.45
N ARG A 313 -5.81 21.28 9.13
CA ARG A 313 -6.93 21.03 8.21
C ARG A 313 -6.88 19.66 7.55
N GLY A 314 -5.70 19.03 7.45
CA GLY A 314 -5.54 17.65 7.00
C GLY A 314 -5.86 17.36 5.53
N PRO A 315 -5.62 18.26 4.56
CA PRO A 315 -5.82 17.96 3.14
C PRO A 315 -4.87 16.84 2.70
N ARG A 316 -5.23 16.14 1.61
CA ARG A 316 -4.28 15.23 0.99
C ARG A 316 -3.18 16.01 0.28
N ARG A 317 -1.99 15.41 0.17
CA ARG A 317 -0.83 16.03 -0.51
C ARG A 317 -1.20 16.57 -1.90
N GLY A 318 -1.84 15.74 -2.73
CA GLY A 318 -2.23 16.15 -4.08
C GLY A 318 -3.31 17.24 -4.11
N GLU A 319 -4.20 17.28 -3.11
CA GLU A 319 -5.21 18.33 -2.97
C GLU A 319 -4.54 19.69 -2.68
N MET A 320 -3.55 19.69 -1.77
CA MET A 320 -2.81 20.92 -1.43
C MET A 320 -1.97 21.42 -2.61
N CYS A 321 -1.32 20.51 -3.36
CA CYS A 321 -0.58 20.88 -4.58
C CYS A 321 -1.49 21.46 -5.67
N ALA A 322 -2.72 20.96 -5.76
CA ALA A 322 -3.67 21.36 -6.80
C ALA A 322 -4.43 22.65 -6.47
N LEU A 323 -4.43 23.10 -5.22
CA LEU A 323 -5.29 24.18 -4.75
C LEU A 323 -5.03 25.50 -5.48
N PRO A 324 -6.00 26.04 -6.25
CA PRO A 324 -5.87 27.33 -6.88
C PRO A 324 -6.40 28.45 -5.97
N TRP A 325 -5.95 29.68 -6.16
CA TRP A 325 -6.47 30.83 -5.43
C TRP A 325 -7.97 31.12 -5.67
N SER A 326 -8.51 30.71 -6.81
CA SER A 326 -9.95 30.82 -7.12
C SER A 326 -10.85 29.99 -6.18
N GLU A 327 -10.27 28.95 -5.55
CA GLU A 327 -10.99 28.09 -4.61
C GLU A 327 -10.66 28.42 -3.15
N VAL A 328 -10.09 29.61 -2.87
CA VAL A 328 -9.78 30.09 -1.53
C VAL A 328 -10.50 31.42 -1.26
N SER A 329 -11.35 31.44 -0.26
CA SER A 329 -11.98 32.66 0.25
C SER A 329 -11.40 33.01 1.61
N LEU A 330 -10.46 33.97 1.63
CA LEU A 330 -9.90 34.48 2.89
C LEU A 330 -10.92 35.27 3.71
N SER A 331 -11.80 36.03 3.06
CA SER A 331 -12.91 36.74 3.73
C SER A 331 -13.97 35.79 4.29
N GLY A 332 -14.28 34.71 3.56
CA GLY A 332 -15.21 33.67 4.00
C GLY A 332 -14.58 32.63 4.93
N SER A 333 -13.26 32.70 5.15
CA SER A 333 -12.53 31.73 5.99
C SER A 333 -12.68 30.28 5.56
N TRP A 334 -12.55 29.98 4.26
CA TRP A 334 -12.64 28.62 3.73
C TRP A 334 -11.80 28.42 2.47
N PHE A 335 -11.52 27.17 2.17
CA PHE A 335 -11.05 26.73 0.85
C PHE A 335 -11.83 25.52 0.38
N ARG A 336 -11.92 25.34 -0.92
CA ARG A 336 -12.63 24.21 -1.54
C ARG A 336 -11.64 23.27 -2.21
N VAL A 337 -11.77 21.99 -1.89
CA VAL A 337 -11.04 20.92 -2.55
C VAL A 337 -11.85 20.48 -3.77
N SER A 338 -11.46 20.95 -4.95
CA SER A 338 -12.13 20.66 -6.24
C SER A 338 -11.22 19.91 -7.22
N ALA A 339 -9.91 19.87 -6.93
CA ALA A 339 -8.91 19.22 -7.75
C ALA A 339 -7.83 18.51 -6.90
N GLN A 340 -7.08 17.62 -7.54
CA GLN A 340 -5.88 17.00 -7.00
C GLN A 340 -4.79 16.86 -8.06
N VAL A 341 -3.54 16.99 -7.68
CA VAL A 341 -2.39 16.57 -8.50
C VAL A 341 -2.11 15.10 -8.24
N VAL A 342 -2.07 14.31 -9.29
CA VAL A 342 -1.56 12.93 -9.27
C VAL A 342 -0.21 12.88 -9.94
N GLU A 343 0.69 12.06 -9.39
CA GLU A 343 2.05 11.87 -9.91
C GLU A 343 2.16 10.46 -10.50
N ILE A 344 2.58 10.38 -11.75
CA ILE A 344 2.82 9.11 -12.45
C ILE A 344 4.17 9.24 -13.18
N ALA A 345 5.10 8.35 -12.87
CA ALA A 345 6.44 8.36 -13.45
C ALA A 345 7.11 9.77 -13.41
N TYR A 346 6.99 10.44 -12.27
CA TYR A 346 7.52 11.78 -12.01
C TYR A 346 6.85 12.92 -12.81
N ARG A 347 5.75 12.64 -13.51
CA ARG A 347 4.94 13.66 -14.20
C ARG A 347 3.69 13.98 -13.38
N MET A 348 3.39 15.27 -13.31
CA MET A 348 2.19 15.76 -12.63
C MET A 348 1.01 15.84 -13.58
N TYR A 349 -0.16 15.44 -13.09
CA TYR A 349 -1.43 15.54 -13.81
C TYR A 349 -2.48 16.11 -12.87
N ASP A 350 -3.22 17.10 -13.36
CA ASP A 350 -4.38 17.62 -12.65
C ASP A 350 -5.56 16.68 -12.93
N GLU A 351 -6.20 16.22 -11.86
CA GLU A 351 -7.38 15.38 -11.92
C GLU A 351 -8.46 15.89 -10.97
N ALA A 352 -9.71 15.58 -11.27
CA ALA A 352 -10.78 15.75 -10.31
C ALA A 352 -10.53 14.85 -9.08
N PRO A 353 -10.92 15.26 -7.88
CA PRO A 353 -10.87 14.38 -6.73
C PRO A 353 -11.76 13.16 -6.97
N LYS A 354 -11.44 12.04 -6.30
CA LYS A 354 -12.30 10.83 -6.37
C LYS A 354 -13.73 11.20 -5.99
N GLN A 355 -14.72 10.46 -6.54
CA GLN A 355 -16.14 10.64 -6.27
C GLN A 355 -16.39 10.99 -4.80
N ASP A 356 -17.21 12.02 -4.57
CA ASP A 356 -17.63 12.55 -3.25
C ASP A 356 -16.50 13.18 -2.38
N SER A 357 -15.30 13.41 -2.91
CA SER A 357 -14.23 14.12 -2.17
C SER A 357 -14.23 15.63 -2.34
N VAL A 358 -15.08 16.20 -3.21
CA VAL A 358 -15.26 17.66 -3.32
C VAL A 358 -15.88 18.15 -2.02
N ARG A 359 -15.22 19.11 -1.38
CA ARG A 359 -15.64 19.61 -0.07
C ARG A 359 -15.10 20.98 0.22
N THR A 360 -15.81 21.72 1.05
CA THR A 360 -15.34 22.98 1.62
C THR A 360 -14.74 22.74 2.99
N VAL A 361 -13.59 23.31 3.25
CA VAL A 361 -12.86 23.20 4.51
C VAL A 361 -12.72 24.59 5.12
N THR A 362 -13.23 24.77 6.32
CA THR A 362 -13.16 26.04 7.06
C THR A 362 -11.72 26.25 7.57
N LEU A 363 -11.24 27.48 7.46
CA LEU A 363 -9.98 27.93 8.03
C LEU A 363 -10.21 28.51 9.41
N ASP A 364 -9.36 28.17 10.37
CA ASP A 364 -9.25 28.91 11.62
C ASP A 364 -8.58 30.28 11.42
N THR A 365 -8.70 31.15 12.40
CA THR A 365 -8.22 32.53 12.33
C THR A 365 -6.73 32.60 12.00
N LEU A 366 -5.92 31.74 12.63
CA LEU A 366 -4.46 31.76 12.43
C LEU A 366 -4.09 31.21 11.04
N THR A 367 -4.66 30.06 10.64
CA THR A 367 -4.41 29.51 9.28
C THR A 367 -4.81 30.53 8.22
N ARG A 368 -5.94 31.20 8.39
CA ARG A 368 -6.37 32.25 7.47
C ARG A 368 -5.39 33.43 7.39
N ALA A 369 -4.93 33.90 8.54
CA ALA A 369 -3.94 35.00 8.58
C ALA A 369 -2.62 34.62 7.89
N LEU A 370 -2.10 33.43 8.16
CA LEU A 370 -0.90 32.89 7.51
C LEU A 370 -1.06 32.75 5.99
N TRP A 371 -2.26 32.36 5.53
CA TRP A 371 -2.50 32.26 4.09
C TRP A 371 -2.67 33.63 3.42
N ALA A 372 -3.16 34.63 4.16
CA ALA A 372 -3.20 36.02 3.68
C ALA A 372 -1.78 36.59 3.55
N GLU A 373 -0.94 36.38 4.53
CA GLU A 373 0.49 36.75 4.49
C GLU A 373 1.22 36.04 3.34
N TRP A 374 0.99 34.75 3.17
CA TRP A 374 1.53 33.99 2.04
C TRP A 374 1.12 34.56 0.68
N ARG A 375 -0.14 34.97 0.53
CA ARG A 375 -0.63 35.59 -0.71
C ARG A 375 0.12 36.88 -1.01
N GLU A 376 0.43 37.64 0.02
CA GLU A 376 1.24 38.87 -0.13
C GLU A 376 2.69 38.54 -0.48
N THR A 377 3.29 37.55 0.18
CA THR A 377 4.63 37.06 -0.15
C THR A 377 4.72 36.65 -1.63
N GLN A 378 3.77 35.85 -2.09
CA GLN A 378 3.72 35.37 -3.48
C GLN A 378 3.52 36.54 -4.47
N ARG A 379 2.78 37.57 -4.09
CA ARG A 379 2.64 38.80 -4.89
C ARG A 379 3.96 39.56 -5.01
N GLN A 380 4.72 39.65 -3.94
CA GLN A 380 6.05 40.31 -3.92
C GLN A 380 7.06 39.50 -4.75
N GLU A 381 7.08 38.18 -4.60
CA GLU A 381 7.91 37.30 -5.44
C GLU A 381 7.60 37.49 -6.93
N ARG A 382 6.30 37.51 -7.30
CA ARG A 382 5.89 37.78 -8.69
C ARG A 382 6.45 39.10 -9.25
N GLN A 383 6.54 40.15 -8.44
CA GLN A 383 7.10 41.43 -8.86
C GLN A 383 8.61 41.35 -9.08
N GLN A 384 9.32 40.49 -8.37
CA GLN A 384 10.76 40.29 -8.49
C GLN A 384 11.15 39.46 -9.72
N TRP A 385 10.22 38.60 -10.20
CA TRP A 385 10.42 37.78 -11.39
C TRP A 385 9.87 38.48 -12.64
N SER A 386 10.67 39.37 -13.19
CA SER A 386 10.37 40.12 -14.42
C SER A 386 11.48 39.95 -15.44
N GLY A 387 11.18 40.10 -16.76
CA GLY A 387 12.14 39.96 -17.85
C GLY A 387 12.32 38.53 -18.36
N GLU A 388 13.54 38.12 -18.69
CA GLU A 388 13.83 36.78 -19.29
C GLU A 388 13.46 35.61 -18.40
N LYS A 389 13.41 35.80 -17.07
CA LYS A 389 12.94 34.80 -16.09
C LYS A 389 11.54 35.17 -15.64
N ALA A 390 10.58 35.08 -16.54
CA ALA A 390 9.20 35.42 -16.25
C ALA A 390 8.57 34.50 -15.19
N TRP A 391 7.71 35.10 -14.38
CA TRP A 391 6.86 34.35 -13.44
C TRP A 391 5.98 33.35 -14.18
N VAL A 392 5.89 32.13 -13.64
CA VAL A 392 4.99 31.07 -14.14
C VAL A 392 3.59 31.25 -13.57
N GLU A 393 2.63 31.60 -14.44
CA GLU A 393 1.22 31.77 -14.07
C GLU A 393 0.53 30.43 -13.86
N SER A 394 0.75 29.82 -12.72
CA SER A 394 0.13 28.53 -12.37
C SER A 394 -1.23 28.65 -11.68
N ASN A 395 -1.60 29.83 -11.19
CA ASN A 395 -2.76 30.09 -10.36
C ASN A 395 -2.83 29.23 -9.07
N ARG A 396 -1.72 28.60 -8.68
CA ARG A 396 -1.66 27.76 -7.48
C ARG A 396 -1.43 28.59 -6.23
N VAL A 397 -2.01 28.16 -5.12
CA VAL A 397 -1.72 28.74 -3.81
C VAL A 397 -0.26 28.51 -3.43
N TRP A 398 0.25 27.27 -3.63
CA TRP A 398 1.60 26.89 -3.21
C TRP A 398 2.52 26.68 -4.41
N THR A 399 3.55 27.53 -4.49
CA THR A 399 4.48 27.59 -5.62
C THR A 399 5.93 27.70 -5.14
N HIS A 400 6.87 27.44 -6.03
CA HIS A 400 8.24 27.92 -5.92
C HIS A 400 8.27 29.44 -6.05
N GLU A 401 9.42 30.06 -5.76
CA GLU A 401 9.63 31.49 -5.80
C GLU A 401 9.38 32.10 -7.20
N ASN A 402 9.47 31.30 -8.24
CA ASN A 402 9.23 31.69 -9.63
C ASN A 402 7.80 31.40 -10.12
N GLY A 403 6.89 31.00 -9.22
CA GLY A 403 5.49 30.66 -9.56
C GLY A 403 5.26 29.25 -10.07
N GLU A 404 6.31 28.42 -10.26
CA GLU A 404 6.14 27.03 -10.66
C GLU A 404 5.40 26.20 -9.61
N PRO A 405 4.49 25.30 -10.02
CA PRO A 405 3.79 24.42 -9.10
C PRO A 405 4.75 23.54 -8.30
N LEU A 406 4.49 23.36 -7.02
CA LEU A 406 5.25 22.44 -6.18
C LEU A 406 4.98 20.99 -6.57
N HIS A 407 6.07 20.24 -6.83
CA HIS A 407 5.96 18.82 -7.10
C HIS A 407 5.60 18.03 -5.83
N PRO A 408 4.59 17.11 -5.84
CA PRO A 408 4.16 16.39 -4.65
C PRO A 408 5.29 15.65 -3.93
N ASP A 409 6.21 15.03 -4.67
CA ASP A 409 7.36 14.34 -4.07
C ASP A 409 8.35 15.32 -3.41
N TRP A 410 8.55 16.53 -3.99
CA TRP A 410 9.36 17.58 -3.39
C TRP A 410 8.81 18.00 -2.02
N ILE A 411 7.49 18.21 -1.92
CA ILE A 411 6.83 18.55 -0.64
C ILE A 411 7.06 17.47 0.41
N SER A 412 6.90 16.19 0.03
CA SER A 412 7.13 15.07 0.94
C SER A 412 8.58 15.01 1.42
N ARG A 413 9.54 15.22 0.51
CA ARG A 413 10.98 15.24 0.86
C ARG A 413 11.32 16.43 1.76
N ARG A 414 10.78 17.63 1.47
CA ARG A 414 10.98 18.80 2.32
C ARG A 414 10.41 18.59 3.72
N PHE A 415 9.18 18.08 3.83
CA PHE A 415 8.58 17.76 5.13
C PHE A 415 9.44 16.78 5.93
N ASN A 416 9.83 15.66 5.33
CA ASN A 416 10.69 14.68 5.99
C ASN A 416 12.00 15.29 6.45
N ARG A 417 12.54 16.20 5.65
CA ARG A 417 13.77 16.95 5.99
C ARG A 417 13.57 17.86 7.18
N LEU A 418 12.47 18.60 7.25
CA LEU A 418 12.14 19.47 8.39
C LEU A 418 11.93 18.65 9.67
N VAL A 419 11.24 17.51 9.58
CA VAL A 419 11.09 16.58 10.70
C VAL A 419 12.43 16.05 11.21
N GLU A 420 13.33 15.69 10.28
CA GLU A 420 14.68 15.21 10.62
C GLU A 420 15.50 16.31 11.34
N LEU A 421 15.43 17.54 10.84
CA LEU A 421 16.13 18.69 11.40
C LEU A 421 15.59 19.11 12.77
N SER A 422 14.29 18.97 13.01
CA SER A 422 13.68 19.31 14.30
C SER A 422 14.10 18.35 15.43
N GLY A 423 14.65 17.17 15.09
CA GLY A 423 15.00 16.14 16.07
C GLY A 423 13.80 15.42 16.68
N LEU A 424 12.59 15.73 16.21
CA LEU A 424 11.36 15.07 16.66
C LEU A 424 11.25 13.64 16.11
N PRO A 425 10.47 12.77 16.75
CA PRO A 425 10.26 11.43 16.27
C PRO A 425 9.56 11.44 14.90
N PRO A 426 9.94 10.55 13.96
CA PRO A 426 9.57 10.66 12.57
C PRO A 426 8.11 10.33 12.28
N ILE A 427 7.43 11.23 11.59
CA ILE A 427 6.12 11.00 10.95
C ILE A 427 6.25 11.30 9.45
N ARG A 428 5.32 10.78 8.65
CA ARG A 428 5.24 11.08 7.21
C ARG A 428 4.31 12.25 6.97
N LEU A 429 4.46 12.96 5.87
CA LEU A 429 3.53 14.04 5.49
C LEU A 429 2.05 13.56 5.48
N HIS A 430 1.77 12.35 5.02
CA HIS A 430 0.41 11.82 5.04
C HIS A 430 -0.12 11.58 6.47
N ASP A 431 0.77 11.35 7.43
CA ASP A 431 0.40 11.14 8.83
C ASP A 431 -0.07 12.44 9.50
N THR A 432 0.27 13.64 8.93
CA THR A 432 -0.30 14.92 9.39
C THR A 432 -1.82 14.99 9.25
N ARG A 433 -2.39 14.25 8.29
CA ARG A 433 -3.83 14.12 8.14
C ARG A 433 -4.45 13.31 9.30
N HIS A 434 -3.76 12.26 9.76
CA HIS A 434 -4.15 11.53 10.96
C HIS A 434 -3.98 12.40 12.20
N LEU A 435 -2.87 13.15 12.27
CA LEU A 435 -2.62 14.15 13.32
C LEU A 435 -3.73 15.20 13.38
N SER A 436 -4.11 15.79 12.24
CA SER A 436 -5.20 16.77 12.15
C SER A 436 -6.51 16.25 12.73
N ALA A 437 -6.84 14.98 12.47
CA ALA A 437 -8.04 14.38 13.04
C ALA A 437 -7.90 14.12 14.54
N THR A 438 -6.73 13.64 14.98
CA THR A 438 -6.44 13.44 16.41
C THR A 438 -6.56 14.75 17.20
N LEU A 439 -5.94 15.82 16.71
CA LEU A 439 -6.02 17.15 17.35
C LEU A 439 -7.47 17.69 17.40
N ALA A 440 -8.25 17.47 16.34
CA ALA A 440 -9.65 17.88 16.33
C ALA A 440 -10.49 17.13 17.36
N LEU A 441 -10.29 15.81 17.50
CA LEU A 441 -11.00 15.00 18.48
C LEU A 441 -10.56 15.35 19.92
N LEU A 442 -9.27 15.65 20.16
CA LEU A 442 -8.78 16.19 21.42
C LEU A 442 -9.45 17.54 21.72
N GLY A 443 -9.69 18.38 20.70
CA GLY A 443 -10.45 19.61 20.79
C GLY A 443 -11.97 19.39 20.87
N LYS A 444 -12.44 18.15 21.13
CA LYS A 444 -13.86 17.76 21.29
C LYS A 444 -14.73 17.99 20.03
N ALA A 445 -14.13 18.03 18.83
CA ALA A 445 -14.88 18.09 17.58
C ALA A 445 -15.67 16.78 17.37
N ASP A 446 -16.90 16.89 16.86
CA ASP A 446 -17.70 15.73 16.49
C ASP A 446 -17.02 14.91 15.38
N ILE A 447 -17.03 13.59 15.50
CA ILE A 447 -16.40 12.68 14.57
C ILE A 447 -16.95 12.80 13.14
N LYS A 448 -18.22 13.17 12.98
CA LYS A 448 -18.84 13.41 11.67
C LYS A 448 -18.27 14.67 11.02
N VAL A 449 -18.09 15.75 11.79
CA VAL A 449 -17.45 16.98 11.31
C VAL A 449 -16.03 16.71 10.87
N VAL A 450 -15.27 15.92 11.63
CA VAL A 450 -13.90 15.51 11.25
C VAL A 450 -13.91 14.67 9.97
N GLN A 451 -14.84 13.72 9.83
CA GLN A 451 -15.01 12.88 8.65
C GLN A 451 -15.29 13.72 7.39
N GLU A 452 -16.25 14.64 7.47
CA GLU A 452 -16.64 15.52 6.36
C GLU A 452 -15.49 16.43 5.95
N ARG A 453 -14.82 17.08 6.92
CA ARG A 453 -13.64 17.92 6.67
C ARG A 453 -12.53 17.15 5.94
N LEU A 454 -12.28 15.93 6.34
CA LEU A 454 -11.26 15.09 5.72
C LEU A 454 -11.74 14.48 4.39
N GLY A 455 -13.03 14.35 4.13
CA GLY A 455 -13.58 13.65 2.96
C GLY A 455 -13.26 12.14 3.00
N HIS A 456 -13.60 11.49 4.11
CA HIS A 456 -13.55 10.03 4.24
C HIS A 456 -14.88 9.44 3.80
N SER A 457 -14.85 8.44 2.92
CA SER A 457 -16.04 7.79 2.36
C SER A 457 -16.85 6.99 3.40
N SER A 458 -16.26 6.66 4.57
CA SER A 458 -16.98 6.00 5.66
C SER A 458 -16.51 6.46 7.04
N ARG A 459 -17.42 6.41 8.02
CA ARG A 459 -17.13 6.66 9.44
C ARG A 459 -16.14 5.65 10.00
N GLN A 460 -16.19 4.41 9.52
CA GLN A 460 -15.31 3.34 9.95
C GLN A 460 -13.83 3.71 9.79
N ILE A 461 -13.46 4.35 8.66
CA ILE A 461 -12.08 4.80 8.41
C ILE A 461 -11.64 5.81 9.47
N THR A 462 -12.54 6.72 9.88
CA THR A 462 -12.25 7.70 10.90
C THR A 462 -12.18 7.04 12.29
N SER A 463 -13.17 6.21 12.63
CA SER A 463 -13.24 5.52 13.92
C SER A 463 -12.04 4.58 14.15
N ASP A 464 -11.75 3.67 13.20
CA ASP A 464 -10.67 2.68 13.32
C ASP A 464 -9.28 3.31 13.45
N THR A 465 -9.10 4.49 12.86
CA THR A 465 -7.83 5.22 12.92
C THR A 465 -7.61 5.89 14.27
N TYR A 466 -8.69 6.34 14.93
CA TYR A 466 -8.57 7.23 16.10
C TYR A 466 -8.87 6.58 17.45
N THR A 467 -9.59 5.46 17.48
CA THR A 467 -9.87 4.73 18.73
C THR A 467 -8.59 4.24 19.43
N SER A 468 -7.52 4.02 18.68
CA SER A 468 -6.22 3.57 19.22
C SER A 468 -5.27 4.70 19.64
N VAL A 469 -5.65 5.97 19.38
CA VAL A 469 -4.77 7.13 19.52
C VAL A 469 -4.99 7.87 20.84
N LEU A 470 -6.05 7.58 21.59
CA LEU A 470 -6.56 8.49 22.60
C LEU A 470 -6.67 7.91 24.02
N PRO A 471 -5.58 7.45 24.67
CA PRO A 471 -5.62 7.15 26.10
C PRO A 471 -6.15 8.34 26.93
N GLN A 472 -5.78 9.57 26.56
CA GLN A 472 -6.23 10.81 27.21
C GLN A 472 -7.75 11.06 27.05
N LEU A 473 -8.34 10.75 25.87
CA LEU A 473 -9.81 10.84 25.71
C LEU A 473 -10.52 9.73 26.48
N LEU A 474 -9.98 8.54 26.58
CA LEU A 474 -10.55 7.46 27.38
C LEU A 474 -10.54 7.83 28.87
N THR A 475 -9.46 8.46 29.36
CA THR A 475 -9.40 8.95 30.75
C THR A 475 -10.39 10.09 30.96
N ALA A 476 -10.45 11.07 30.07
CA ALA A 476 -11.42 12.17 30.15
C ALA A 476 -12.86 11.69 30.02
N GLU A 477 -13.12 10.68 29.17
CA GLU A 477 -14.45 10.04 29.04
C GLU A 477 -14.81 9.33 30.35
N ALA A 478 -13.92 8.52 30.92
CA ALA A 478 -14.15 7.81 32.17
C ALA A 478 -14.46 8.78 33.34
N GLU A 479 -13.71 9.88 33.45
CA GLU A 479 -13.97 10.93 34.44
C GLU A 479 -15.29 11.64 34.18
N SER A 480 -15.58 12.01 32.93
CA SER A 480 -16.85 12.67 32.57
C SER A 480 -18.05 11.75 32.79
N THR A 481 -17.94 10.47 32.43
CA THR A 481 -18.98 9.47 32.69
C THR A 481 -19.24 9.29 34.17
N SER A 482 -18.17 9.22 34.96
CA SER A 482 -18.27 9.16 36.44
C SER A 482 -18.96 10.41 37.01
N ALA A 483 -18.67 11.60 36.47
CA ALA A 483 -19.21 12.86 36.94
C ALA A 483 -20.71 13.04 36.63
N VAL A 484 -21.26 12.35 35.64
CA VAL A 484 -22.70 12.41 35.28
C VAL A 484 -23.58 11.77 36.37
N VAL A 485 -23.01 10.85 37.20
CA VAL A 485 -23.79 10.14 38.22
C VAL A 485 -23.72 10.91 39.55
N PRO A 486 -24.83 11.57 39.97
CA PRO A 486 -24.86 12.27 41.23
C PRO A 486 -24.82 11.27 42.41
N ARG A 487 -23.84 11.44 43.31
CA ARG A 487 -23.69 10.60 44.48
C ARG A 487 -23.91 11.43 45.76
N SER A 488 -24.83 10.99 46.64
CA SER A 488 -25.07 11.57 47.93
C SER A 488 -24.00 11.21 48.96
N LYS A 489 -23.25 10.12 48.77
CA LYS A 489 -22.15 9.70 49.63
C LYS A 489 -20.81 9.68 48.89
N LYS A 490 -19.82 10.42 49.36
CA LYS A 490 -18.45 10.33 48.83
C LYS A 490 -17.81 9.03 49.35
N VAL A 491 -17.70 8.02 48.51
CA VAL A 491 -16.95 6.80 48.80
C VAL A 491 -15.58 6.94 48.14
N GLY A 492 -14.55 7.16 48.95
CA GLY A 492 -13.17 7.14 48.49
C GLY A 492 -12.56 5.72 48.60
N PRO A 493 -11.38 5.48 48.01
CA PRO A 493 -10.68 4.21 48.12
C PRO A 493 -10.45 3.87 49.57
N ARG A 494 -10.83 2.65 50.01
CA ARG A 494 -10.51 2.16 51.37
C ARG A 494 -9.00 2.15 51.52
N ARG A 495 -8.46 3.02 52.43
CA ARG A 495 -7.07 2.94 52.81
C ARG A 495 -6.81 1.52 53.30
N GLN A 496 -5.98 0.76 52.61
CA GLN A 496 -5.46 -0.50 53.13
C GLN A 496 -4.69 -0.17 54.39
N LYS A 497 -5.18 -0.68 55.55
CA LYS A 497 -4.37 -0.64 56.80
C LYS A 497 -3.05 -1.35 56.49
N PRO A 498 -1.91 -0.79 56.87
CA PRO A 498 -0.64 -1.48 56.69
C PRO A 498 -0.72 -2.82 57.40
N LYS A 499 -0.40 -3.91 56.71
CA LYS A 499 -0.24 -5.23 57.32
C LYS A 499 0.83 -5.09 58.39
N ARG A 500 0.44 -5.22 59.70
CA ARG A 500 1.37 -5.40 60.79
C ARG A 500 2.24 -6.61 60.46
N SER A 501 3.54 -6.38 60.30
CA SER A 501 4.53 -7.43 60.20
C SER A 501 4.55 -8.22 61.50
N LYS A 502 4.22 -9.52 61.44
CA LYS A 502 4.57 -10.46 62.50
C LYS A 502 6.08 -10.70 62.40
N ALA A 503 6.82 -9.97 63.20
CA ALA A 503 8.19 -10.31 63.51
C ALA A 503 8.48 -9.75 64.88
N GLN A 504 8.95 -10.67 65.78
CA GLN A 504 9.54 -10.44 67.10
C GLN A 504 8.56 -10.39 68.26
N ASP A 505 8.23 -11.59 68.75
CA ASP A 505 8.04 -11.86 70.18
C ASP A 505 8.83 -13.14 70.49
N GLU A 506 10.11 -12.97 70.79
CA GLU A 506 10.92 -13.87 71.60
C GLU A 506 11.85 -12.99 72.46
N ALA A 507 11.49 -12.83 73.78
CA ALA A 507 12.43 -12.44 74.81
C ALA A 507 11.94 -13.00 76.14
N PRO A 508 12.84 -13.38 77.08
CA PRO A 508 12.61 -14.40 78.11
C PRO A 508 12.01 -13.87 79.40
N LYS A 509 11.33 -14.78 80.09
CA LYS A 509 10.79 -14.60 81.45
C LYS A 509 11.89 -14.47 82.45
N THR A 510 11.84 -13.41 83.25
CA THR A 510 12.35 -13.43 84.67
C THR A 510 11.35 -12.68 85.53
N GLY A 511 11.02 -13.32 86.69
CA GLY A 511 9.97 -12.94 87.60
C GLY A 511 10.34 -11.79 88.54
N GLY A 512 9.36 -11.34 89.29
CA GLY A 512 9.51 -10.41 90.43
C GLY A 512 8.19 -9.75 90.81
N ASP A 513 7.55 -10.27 91.85
CA ASP A 513 6.37 -9.74 92.52
C ASP A 513 6.57 -8.27 92.97
N THR A 514 5.48 -7.48 92.95
CA THR A 514 4.93 -6.82 94.16
C THR A 514 3.71 -5.94 93.79
N GLU A 515 2.76 -6.06 94.69
CA GLU A 515 1.52 -5.36 94.98
C GLU A 515 1.46 -3.84 94.71
N GLY A 516 0.23 -3.37 94.50
CA GLY A 516 -0.18 -2.08 95.05
C GLY A 516 -1.00 -1.19 94.12
N ASP A 517 -2.26 -1.21 94.39
CA ASP A 517 -3.22 -0.11 94.52
C ASP A 517 -3.94 0.52 93.38
N LYS A 518 -5.26 0.40 93.42
CA LYS A 518 -6.30 1.27 92.79
C LYS A 518 -6.38 2.57 93.65
N PRO A 519 -7.07 3.69 93.25
CA PRO A 519 -8.39 3.70 92.57
C PRO A 519 -8.72 4.90 91.61
N GLU A 520 -9.91 4.80 91.10
CA GLU A 520 -10.99 5.79 90.87
C GLU A 520 -10.96 6.85 89.70
N GLU A 521 -11.97 6.72 88.94
CA GLU A 521 -13.04 7.63 88.52
C GLU A 521 -12.70 9.00 87.90
N GLY A 522 -13.40 9.26 86.78
CA GLY A 522 -13.71 10.63 86.39
C GLY A 522 -14.17 10.84 84.95
N LEU A 523 -15.47 10.59 84.66
CA LEU A 523 -16.41 11.43 83.89
C LEU A 523 -16.06 12.05 82.53
N ARG A 524 -16.92 11.72 81.61
CA ARG A 524 -17.28 12.51 80.43
C ARG A 524 -17.74 13.93 80.79
N PRO A 525 -17.87 14.90 79.87
CA PRO A 525 -18.79 14.81 78.69
C PRO A 525 -18.36 15.58 77.43
N ALA A 526 -19.05 15.22 76.34
CA ALA A 526 -19.65 15.88 75.23
C ALA A 526 -19.37 17.39 74.94
N ALA A 527 -18.95 17.64 73.71
CA ALA A 527 -19.63 18.56 72.74
C ALA A 527 -19.13 18.27 71.32
#